data_b30ed1815dd8b94a17a4da06fa5bd50e
#
_entry.id   b30ed1815dd8b94a17a4da06fa5bd50e
#
_cell.length_a   1.000
_cell.length_b   1.000
_cell.length_c   1.000
_cell.angle_alpha   90.00
_cell.angle_beta   90.00
_cell.angle_gamma   90.00
#
_symmetry.space_group_name_H-M   'P 1'
#
loop_
_entity.id
_entity.type
_entity.pdbx_description
1 polymer ?
#
loop_
_entity_poly.entity_id
_entity_poly.type
_entity_poly.pdbx_seq_one_letter_code
_entity_poly.pdbx_strand_id
1 'polypeptide(L)'
;MSVPAKLGFVDKVRAHLELLDPVTWISVFPCLAAGVMASGAMKGTVHDYLLLLAMFLMFGPLGTGFSQSVNDCFDLELDRVNEPTRPIPSGRLSPKEGLANSIISLLLAIGLGVFTGLHVGGVRGMIIMASIMFALFVAYIYSAPPLKLKKNILTSAPAVGFSYGFAPFISANALFGDVRPEALWLASLNFFMAIALIILNDFKSAEGDKDGGLKSLTVMIGARNTFLVSFTIIDLVFAVLAWLSYTWGFMIPTFFVLLGLVLSMVIQVQLLLDPKGGISFMNSAVKDGFGNVLGKSDVHEHNAFLRYQIANNALFLVNNLIVAGMVGFKYL
;
A
#
# COMPACT_ATOMS: atom_id res chain seq x y z
N MET A 1 -20.70 11.00 -30.55
CA MET A 1 -19.44 10.55 -29.93
C MET A 1 -18.45 10.23 -31.05
N SER A 2 -17.37 10.99 -31.17
CA SER A 2 -16.31 10.72 -32.16
C SER A 2 -15.63 9.40 -31.79
N VAL A 3 -15.46 8.51 -32.77
CA VAL A 3 -14.67 7.28 -32.61
C VAL A 3 -13.25 7.71 -32.20
N PRO A 4 -12.72 7.26 -31.04
CA PRO A 4 -11.37 7.63 -30.63
C PRO A 4 -10.38 7.19 -31.73
N ALA A 5 -9.46 8.09 -32.10
CA ALA A 5 -8.40 7.78 -33.04
C ALA A 5 -7.62 6.54 -32.53
N LYS A 6 -7.27 5.63 -33.45
CA LYS A 6 -6.46 4.46 -33.07
C LYS A 6 -5.16 4.93 -32.42
N LEU A 7 -4.95 4.58 -31.15
CA LEU A 7 -3.72 4.89 -30.44
C LEU A 7 -2.53 4.25 -31.14
N GLY A 8 -1.41 4.96 -31.19
CA GLY A 8 -0.13 4.40 -31.61
C GLY A 8 0.31 3.27 -30.66
N PHE A 9 1.20 2.38 -31.09
CA PHE A 9 1.68 1.25 -30.28
C PHE A 9 2.24 1.69 -28.90
N VAL A 10 3.05 2.75 -28.89
CA VAL A 10 3.67 3.30 -27.67
C VAL A 10 2.60 3.82 -26.70
N ASP A 11 1.61 4.55 -27.21
CA ASP A 11 0.54 5.10 -26.38
C ASP A 11 -0.34 3.99 -25.81
N LYS A 12 -0.50 2.91 -26.56
CA LYS A 12 -1.26 1.74 -26.11
C LYS A 12 -0.52 1.00 -24.99
N VAL A 13 0.79 0.78 -25.13
CA VAL A 13 1.63 0.22 -24.07
C VAL A 13 1.59 1.10 -22.82
N ARG A 14 1.70 2.43 -22.99
CA ARG A 14 1.59 3.39 -21.88
C ARG A 14 0.23 3.26 -21.17
N ALA A 15 -0.88 3.16 -21.91
CA ALA A 15 -2.20 2.98 -21.32
C ALA A 15 -2.33 1.67 -20.53
N HIS A 16 -1.73 0.57 -21.02
CA HIS A 16 -1.67 -0.69 -20.27
C HIS A 16 -0.84 -0.59 -18.99
N LEU A 17 0.29 0.12 -19.00
CA LEU A 17 1.09 0.37 -17.80
C LEU A 17 0.38 1.30 -16.81
N GLU A 18 -0.29 2.33 -17.31
CA GLU A 18 -1.11 3.24 -16.50
C GLU A 18 -2.24 2.49 -15.79
N LEU A 19 -2.87 1.51 -16.44
CA LEU A 19 -3.90 0.67 -15.85
C LEU A 19 -3.40 -0.17 -14.66
N LEU A 20 -2.11 -0.49 -14.61
CA LEU A 20 -1.50 -1.19 -13.48
C LEU A 20 -1.21 -0.28 -12.29
N ASP A 21 -1.44 1.03 -12.42
CA ASP A 21 -1.28 2.07 -11.40
C ASP A 21 0.10 2.04 -10.70
N PRO A 22 1.19 2.45 -11.39
CA PRO A 22 2.55 2.36 -10.87
C PRO A 22 2.79 3.07 -9.53
N VAL A 23 1.97 4.08 -9.20
CA VAL A 23 2.10 4.81 -7.92
C VAL A 23 1.83 3.89 -6.73
N THR A 24 0.90 2.94 -6.87
CA THR A 24 0.56 2.00 -5.80
C THR A 24 1.65 0.96 -5.52
N TRP A 25 2.56 0.69 -6.50
CA TRP A 25 3.65 -0.26 -6.29
C TRP A 25 4.63 0.21 -5.22
N ILE A 26 4.81 1.53 -5.10
CA ILE A 26 5.74 2.15 -4.14
C ILE A 26 5.36 1.79 -2.71
N SER A 27 4.07 1.66 -2.41
CA SER A 27 3.58 1.36 -1.06
C SER A 27 3.97 -0.03 -0.55
N VAL A 28 4.23 -0.98 -1.45
CA VAL A 28 4.62 -2.36 -1.12
C VAL A 28 6.10 -2.45 -0.75
N PHE A 29 6.96 -1.64 -1.38
CA PHE A 29 8.41 -1.71 -1.22
C PHE A 29 8.89 -1.58 0.23
N PRO A 30 8.38 -0.63 1.05
CA PRO A 30 8.77 -0.53 2.46
C PRO A 30 8.53 -1.80 3.27
N CYS A 31 7.41 -2.45 3.05
CA CYS A 31 7.06 -3.68 3.75
C CYS A 31 7.97 -4.85 3.34
N LEU A 32 8.30 -4.95 2.04
CA LEU A 32 9.27 -5.93 1.55
C LEU A 32 10.65 -5.69 2.17
N ALA A 33 11.13 -4.45 2.15
CA ALA A 33 12.43 -4.08 2.72
C ALA A 33 12.50 -4.42 4.22
N ALA A 34 11.47 -4.06 5.00
CA ALA A 34 11.41 -4.35 6.42
C ALA A 34 11.36 -5.87 6.68
N GLY A 35 10.62 -6.64 5.89
CA GLY A 35 10.56 -8.10 5.98
C GLY A 35 11.93 -8.75 5.73
N VAL A 36 12.64 -8.30 4.69
CA VAL A 36 14.03 -8.74 4.41
C VAL A 36 14.96 -8.43 5.56
N MET A 37 14.92 -7.18 6.06
CA MET A 37 15.78 -6.76 7.18
C MET A 37 15.48 -7.58 8.45
N ALA A 38 14.21 -7.84 8.76
CA ALA A 38 13.83 -8.65 9.90
C ALA A 38 14.26 -10.13 9.81
N SER A 39 14.48 -10.64 8.59
CA SER A 39 15.00 -12.01 8.40
C SER A 39 16.44 -12.18 8.88
N GLY A 40 17.26 -11.12 8.73
CA GLY A 40 18.70 -11.12 9.01
C GLY A 40 19.53 -12.03 8.12
N ALA A 41 18.94 -12.71 7.13
CA ALA A 41 19.60 -13.81 6.42
C ALA A 41 19.93 -13.53 4.95
N MET A 42 19.64 -12.34 4.43
CA MET A 42 20.01 -11.93 3.08
C MET A 42 21.53 -11.69 3.01
N LYS A 43 22.20 -12.39 2.09
CA LYS A 43 23.68 -12.33 1.95
C LYS A 43 24.14 -11.26 0.96
N GLY A 44 23.22 -10.62 0.23
CA GLY A 44 23.55 -9.62 -0.79
C GLY A 44 24.16 -10.21 -2.08
N THR A 45 23.87 -11.48 -2.38
CA THR A 45 24.28 -12.11 -3.63
C THR A 45 23.38 -11.67 -4.78
N VAL A 46 23.85 -11.82 -6.03
CA VAL A 46 23.01 -11.58 -7.22
C VAL A 46 21.71 -12.41 -7.17
N HIS A 47 21.79 -13.63 -6.68
CA HIS A 47 20.65 -14.51 -6.51
C HIS A 47 19.62 -13.92 -5.52
N ASP A 48 20.05 -13.38 -4.38
CA ASP A 48 19.17 -12.74 -3.41
C ASP A 48 18.45 -11.53 -4.02
N TYR A 49 19.16 -10.71 -4.80
CA TYR A 49 18.55 -9.57 -5.48
C TYR A 49 17.54 -9.98 -6.55
N LEU A 50 17.78 -11.07 -7.28
CA LEU A 50 16.82 -11.62 -8.24
C LEU A 50 15.56 -12.15 -7.55
N LEU A 51 15.70 -12.82 -6.40
CA LEU A 51 14.56 -13.26 -5.61
C LEU A 51 13.78 -12.07 -5.03
N LEU A 52 14.47 -11.03 -4.55
CA LEU A 52 13.83 -9.81 -4.09
C LEU A 52 13.09 -9.08 -5.22
N LEU A 53 13.68 -9.04 -6.42
CA LEU A 53 13.02 -8.49 -7.60
C LEU A 53 11.76 -9.30 -7.95
N ALA A 54 11.82 -10.63 -7.91
CA ALA A 54 10.65 -11.48 -8.13
C ALA A 54 9.55 -11.20 -7.11
N MET A 55 9.91 -11.01 -5.84
CA MET A 55 8.97 -10.64 -4.76
C MET A 55 8.35 -9.26 -5.01
N PHE A 56 9.15 -8.26 -5.40
CA PHE A 56 8.65 -6.94 -5.76
C PHE A 56 7.70 -6.99 -6.96
N LEU A 57 8.08 -7.71 -8.03
CA LEU A 57 7.20 -7.87 -9.20
C LEU A 57 5.89 -8.56 -8.82
N MET A 58 5.94 -9.56 -7.95
CA MET A 58 4.78 -10.34 -7.52
C MET A 58 3.78 -9.49 -6.72
N PHE A 59 4.23 -8.74 -5.72
CA PHE A 59 3.33 -7.92 -4.88
C PHE A 59 3.05 -6.54 -5.48
N GLY A 60 4.02 -5.92 -6.16
CA GLY A 60 3.89 -4.61 -6.80
C GLY A 60 3.19 -4.71 -8.17
N PRO A 61 3.93 -4.65 -9.30
CA PRO A 61 3.33 -4.54 -10.64
C PRO A 61 2.26 -5.58 -10.96
N LEU A 62 2.43 -6.82 -10.52
CA LEU A 62 1.49 -7.90 -10.84
C LEU A 62 0.35 -7.97 -9.83
N GLY A 63 0.62 -7.96 -8.52
CA GLY A 63 -0.39 -8.09 -7.48
C GLY A 63 -1.27 -6.83 -7.36
N THR A 64 -0.67 -5.65 -7.17
CA THR A 64 -1.44 -4.41 -7.14
C THR A 64 -2.01 -4.08 -8.52
N GLY A 65 -1.26 -4.32 -9.60
CA GLY A 65 -1.74 -4.12 -10.96
C GLY A 65 -2.94 -5.00 -11.30
N PHE A 66 -2.97 -6.25 -10.84
CA PHE A 66 -4.17 -7.09 -10.92
C PHE A 66 -5.35 -6.44 -10.19
N SER A 67 -5.14 -6.02 -8.94
CA SER A 67 -6.17 -5.36 -8.13
C SER A 67 -6.75 -4.13 -8.82
N GLN A 68 -5.89 -3.26 -9.34
CA GLN A 68 -6.30 -2.02 -10.03
C GLN A 68 -7.03 -2.32 -11.34
N SER A 69 -6.49 -3.22 -12.16
CA SER A 69 -7.15 -3.62 -13.42
C SER A 69 -8.53 -4.24 -13.20
N VAL A 70 -8.70 -5.06 -12.14
CA VAL A 70 -10.00 -5.59 -11.72
C VAL A 70 -10.92 -4.46 -11.27
N ASN A 71 -10.41 -3.53 -10.49
CA ASN A 71 -11.18 -2.39 -10.01
C ASN A 71 -11.77 -1.58 -11.17
N ASP A 72 -10.94 -1.18 -12.13
CA ASP A 72 -11.34 -0.39 -13.30
C ASP A 72 -12.36 -1.13 -14.19
N CYS A 73 -12.29 -2.46 -14.24
CA CYS A 73 -13.28 -3.25 -14.96
C CYS A 73 -14.67 -3.25 -14.29
N PHE A 74 -14.71 -3.30 -12.94
CA PHE A 74 -15.98 -3.35 -12.20
C PHE A 74 -16.57 -1.98 -11.86
N ASP A 75 -15.77 -0.92 -11.92
CA ASP A 75 -16.20 0.44 -11.58
C ASP A 75 -16.34 1.37 -12.79
N LEU A 76 -16.29 0.84 -14.00
CA LEU A 76 -16.29 1.62 -15.24
C LEU A 76 -17.33 2.74 -15.27
N GLU A 77 -18.57 2.49 -14.83
CA GLU A 77 -19.65 3.51 -14.83
C GLU A 77 -19.38 4.62 -13.79
N LEU A 78 -18.82 4.27 -12.63
CA LEU A 78 -18.43 5.22 -11.60
C LEU A 78 -17.23 6.05 -12.05
N ASP A 79 -16.23 5.40 -12.64
CA ASP A 79 -14.98 6.03 -13.10
C ASP A 79 -15.21 6.96 -14.29
N ARG A 80 -16.25 6.73 -15.11
CA ARG A 80 -16.65 7.68 -16.18
C ARG A 80 -17.03 9.05 -15.63
N VAL A 81 -17.49 9.11 -14.39
CA VAL A 81 -17.88 10.35 -13.70
C VAL A 81 -16.71 10.90 -12.89
N ASN A 82 -16.08 10.06 -12.08
CA ASN A 82 -15.07 10.50 -11.10
C ASN A 82 -13.67 10.62 -11.71
N GLU A 83 -13.29 9.70 -12.62
CA GLU A 83 -11.95 9.62 -13.20
C GLU A 83 -11.99 9.39 -14.72
N PRO A 84 -12.60 10.30 -15.50
CA PRO A 84 -12.85 10.11 -16.93
C PRO A 84 -11.57 10.00 -17.77
N THR A 85 -10.43 10.37 -17.21
CA THR A 85 -9.11 10.31 -17.88
C THR A 85 -8.43 8.96 -17.77
N ARG A 86 -8.91 8.05 -16.92
CA ARG A 86 -8.37 6.69 -16.79
C ARG A 86 -8.41 5.91 -18.13
N PRO A 87 -7.55 4.90 -18.33
CA PRO A 87 -7.44 4.21 -19.62
C PRO A 87 -8.75 3.64 -20.18
N ILE A 88 -9.58 3.00 -19.33
CA ILE A 88 -10.83 2.38 -19.78
C ILE A 88 -11.95 3.42 -19.92
N PRO A 89 -12.24 4.30 -18.93
CA PRO A 89 -13.24 5.34 -19.05
C PRO A 89 -13.03 6.29 -20.25
N SER A 90 -11.78 6.66 -20.52
CA SER A 90 -11.42 7.53 -21.66
C SER A 90 -11.52 6.86 -23.03
N GLY A 91 -11.72 5.53 -23.06
CA GLY A 91 -11.74 4.76 -24.32
C GLY A 91 -10.36 4.48 -24.91
N ARG A 92 -9.25 4.80 -24.21
CA ARG A 92 -7.89 4.43 -24.61
C ARG A 92 -7.65 2.93 -24.60
N LEU A 93 -8.28 2.22 -23.65
CA LEU A 93 -8.38 0.77 -23.61
C LEU A 93 -9.84 0.35 -23.60
N SER A 94 -10.15 -0.77 -24.24
CA SER A 94 -11.44 -1.40 -24.12
C SER A 94 -11.56 -2.19 -22.80
N PRO A 95 -12.77 -2.44 -22.26
CA PRO A 95 -12.96 -3.30 -21.09
C PRO A 95 -12.40 -4.71 -21.28
N LYS A 96 -12.35 -5.24 -22.51
CA LYS A 96 -11.73 -6.54 -22.83
C LYS A 96 -10.22 -6.50 -22.64
N GLU A 97 -9.57 -5.39 -23.00
CA GLU A 97 -8.13 -5.21 -22.79
C GLU A 97 -7.81 -5.06 -21.31
N GLY A 98 -8.66 -4.35 -20.55
CA GLY A 98 -8.56 -4.30 -19.07
C GLY A 98 -8.67 -5.67 -18.42
N LEU A 99 -9.64 -6.48 -18.86
CA LEU A 99 -9.79 -7.86 -18.38
C LEU A 99 -8.56 -8.72 -18.74
N ALA A 100 -8.02 -8.56 -19.95
CA ALA A 100 -6.80 -9.27 -20.36
C ALA A 100 -5.61 -8.87 -19.47
N ASN A 101 -5.44 -7.57 -19.17
CA ASN A 101 -4.44 -7.10 -18.19
C ASN A 101 -4.58 -7.79 -16.84
N SER A 102 -5.81 -7.85 -16.31
CA SER A 102 -6.10 -8.52 -15.03
C SER A 102 -5.71 -10.00 -15.06
N ILE A 103 -6.12 -10.73 -16.09
CA ILE A 103 -5.82 -12.18 -16.23
C ILE A 103 -4.33 -12.42 -16.35
N ILE A 104 -3.62 -11.65 -17.19
CA ILE A 104 -2.17 -11.79 -17.38
C ILE A 104 -1.44 -11.50 -16.05
N SER A 105 -1.77 -10.40 -15.38
CA SER A 105 -1.17 -10.04 -14.09
C SER A 105 -1.43 -11.11 -13.03
N LEU A 106 -2.66 -11.64 -12.95
CA LEU A 106 -3.01 -12.73 -12.05
C LEU A 106 -2.16 -13.98 -12.29
N LEU A 107 -2.10 -14.44 -13.54
CA LEU A 107 -1.38 -15.68 -13.90
C LEU A 107 0.13 -15.53 -13.64
N LEU A 108 0.70 -14.37 -13.95
CA LEU A 108 2.11 -14.09 -13.69
C LEU A 108 2.40 -13.97 -12.19
N ALA A 109 1.53 -13.32 -11.40
CA ALA A 109 1.67 -13.24 -9.95
C ALA A 109 1.59 -14.63 -9.29
N ILE A 110 0.63 -15.46 -9.71
CA ILE A 110 0.53 -16.86 -9.26
C ILE A 110 1.78 -17.64 -9.64
N GLY A 111 2.22 -17.54 -10.90
CA GLY A 111 3.42 -18.23 -11.39
C GLY A 111 4.67 -17.87 -10.60
N LEU A 112 4.91 -16.57 -10.33
CA LEU A 112 6.02 -16.14 -9.48
C LEU A 112 5.86 -16.59 -8.02
N GLY A 113 4.65 -16.57 -7.48
CA GLY A 113 4.37 -17.02 -6.12
C GLY A 113 4.65 -18.52 -5.94
N VAL A 114 4.21 -19.33 -6.90
CA VAL A 114 4.51 -20.78 -6.91
C VAL A 114 5.99 -21.02 -7.12
N PHE A 115 6.62 -20.35 -8.09
CA PHE A 115 8.06 -20.49 -8.35
C PHE A 115 8.90 -20.15 -7.10
N THR A 116 8.69 -18.98 -6.50
CA THR A 116 9.44 -18.57 -5.31
C THR A 116 9.15 -19.47 -4.11
N GLY A 117 7.89 -19.86 -3.92
CA GLY A 117 7.50 -20.77 -2.85
C GLY A 117 8.11 -22.16 -2.97
N LEU A 118 8.11 -22.76 -4.16
CA LEU A 118 8.77 -24.05 -4.43
C LEU A 118 10.29 -23.95 -4.31
N HIS A 119 10.88 -22.83 -4.77
CA HIS A 119 12.32 -22.59 -4.67
C HIS A 119 12.79 -22.52 -3.21
N VAL A 120 12.05 -21.82 -2.34
CA VAL A 120 12.35 -21.73 -0.90
C VAL A 120 12.04 -23.05 -0.18
N GLY A 121 10.94 -23.69 -0.54
CA GLY A 121 10.50 -24.97 0.01
C GLY A 121 10.03 -24.91 1.45
N GLY A 122 9.59 -26.07 1.96
CA GLY A 122 9.18 -26.22 3.37
C GLY A 122 8.06 -25.26 3.81
N VAL A 123 8.00 -24.98 5.10
CA VAL A 123 7.00 -24.09 5.70
C VAL A 123 7.14 -22.66 5.17
N ARG A 124 8.36 -22.18 4.96
CA ARG A 124 8.64 -20.84 4.43
C ARG A 124 8.05 -20.66 3.04
N GLY A 125 8.26 -21.62 2.14
CA GLY A 125 7.69 -21.62 0.82
C GLY A 125 6.15 -21.66 0.83
N MET A 126 5.54 -22.43 1.74
CA MET A 126 4.09 -22.43 1.94
C MET A 126 3.56 -21.08 2.41
N ILE A 127 4.27 -20.38 3.30
CA ILE A 127 3.91 -19.01 3.73
C ILE A 127 3.88 -18.05 2.55
N ILE A 128 4.91 -18.07 1.69
CA ILE A 128 4.96 -17.23 0.49
C ILE A 128 3.78 -17.52 -0.43
N MET A 129 3.55 -18.78 -0.77
CA MET A 129 2.43 -19.17 -1.66
C MET A 129 1.08 -18.79 -1.07
N ALA A 130 0.84 -19.10 0.20
CA ALA A 130 -0.42 -18.79 0.88
C ALA A 130 -0.67 -17.27 0.94
N SER A 131 0.36 -16.48 1.26
CA SER A 131 0.25 -15.03 1.36
C SER A 131 -0.15 -14.38 0.03
N ILE A 132 0.51 -14.75 -1.08
CA ILE A 132 0.17 -14.18 -2.38
C ILE A 132 -1.19 -14.67 -2.88
N MET A 133 -1.49 -15.97 -2.73
CA MET A 133 -2.77 -16.52 -3.16
C MET A 133 -3.94 -15.86 -2.42
N PHE A 134 -3.80 -15.67 -1.12
CA PHE A 134 -4.82 -15.00 -0.33
C PHE A 134 -4.92 -13.51 -0.66
N ALA A 135 -3.78 -12.81 -0.88
CA ALA A 135 -3.78 -11.42 -1.31
C ALA A 135 -4.49 -11.23 -2.67
N LEU A 136 -4.23 -12.09 -3.65
CA LEU A 136 -4.89 -12.06 -4.96
C LEU A 136 -6.39 -12.37 -4.85
N PHE A 137 -6.77 -13.33 -4.02
CA PHE A 137 -8.17 -13.62 -3.74
C PHE A 137 -8.88 -12.41 -3.12
N VAL A 138 -8.28 -11.80 -2.09
CA VAL A 138 -8.81 -10.59 -1.45
C VAL A 138 -8.89 -9.43 -2.44
N ALA A 139 -7.87 -9.23 -3.29
CA ALA A 139 -7.86 -8.21 -4.33
C ALA A 139 -9.01 -8.39 -5.34
N TYR A 140 -9.34 -9.62 -5.71
CA TYR A 140 -10.47 -9.91 -6.56
C TYR A 140 -11.80 -9.55 -5.90
N ILE A 141 -12.07 -10.09 -4.71
CA ILE A 141 -13.35 -9.88 -3.99
C ILE A 141 -13.50 -8.44 -3.47
N TYR A 142 -12.40 -7.67 -3.44
CA TYR A 142 -12.40 -6.25 -3.08
C TYR A 142 -13.33 -5.45 -4.00
N SER A 143 -13.25 -5.71 -5.31
CA SER A 143 -14.05 -4.99 -6.32
C SER A 143 -15.15 -5.85 -6.95
N ALA A 144 -14.98 -7.18 -6.99
CA ALA A 144 -15.92 -8.09 -7.67
C ALA A 144 -17.17 -8.40 -6.84
N PRO A 145 -18.37 -8.46 -7.48
CA PRO A 145 -19.57 -8.98 -6.83
C PRO A 145 -19.41 -10.51 -6.54
N PRO A 146 -20.14 -11.07 -5.58
CA PRO A 146 -21.17 -10.42 -4.77
C PRO A 146 -20.63 -9.66 -3.55
N LEU A 147 -19.36 -9.92 -3.13
CA LEU A 147 -18.82 -9.39 -1.87
C LEU A 147 -18.50 -7.89 -1.95
N LYS A 148 -17.76 -7.47 -2.99
CA LYS A 148 -17.37 -6.07 -3.22
C LYS A 148 -16.95 -5.37 -1.91
N LEU A 149 -15.87 -5.89 -1.26
CA LEU A 149 -15.42 -5.49 0.09
C LEU A 149 -15.26 -3.97 0.26
N LYS A 150 -14.90 -3.28 -0.82
CA LYS A 150 -14.71 -1.82 -0.83
C LYS A 150 -15.96 -1.00 -0.49
N LYS A 151 -17.16 -1.61 -0.53
CA LYS A 151 -18.39 -0.91 -0.16
C LYS A 151 -18.45 -0.54 1.32
N ASN A 152 -17.67 -1.18 2.17
CA ASN A 152 -17.70 -0.95 3.61
C ASN A 152 -16.28 -0.93 4.17
N ILE A 153 -15.96 0.12 4.92
CA ILE A 153 -14.64 0.32 5.54
C ILE A 153 -14.22 -0.85 6.45
N LEU A 154 -15.14 -1.50 7.14
CA LEU A 154 -14.86 -2.64 8.02
C LEU A 154 -14.36 -3.88 7.26
N THR A 155 -14.62 -3.95 5.97
CA THR A 155 -14.14 -5.04 5.10
C THR A 155 -13.01 -4.59 4.18
N SER A 156 -13.04 -3.34 3.70
CA SER A 156 -12.01 -2.80 2.81
C SER A 156 -10.68 -2.56 3.53
N ALA A 157 -10.71 -1.96 4.72
CA ALA A 157 -9.49 -1.62 5.45
C ALA A 157 -8.66 -2.86 5.85
N PRO A 158 -9.23 -3.95 6.41
CA PRO A 158 -8.48 -5.18 6.64
C PRO A 158 -7.96 -5.84 5.35
N ALA A 159 -8.71 -5.76 4.24
CA ALA A 159 -8.25 -6.27 2.95
C ALA A 159 -6.99 -5.55 2.47
N VAL A 160 -6.97 -4.22 2.56
CA VAL A 160 -5.79 -3.39 2.25
C VAL A 160 -4.67 -3.66 3.24
N GLY A 161 -4.96 -3.70 4.55
CA GLY A 161 -3.99 -4.00 5.60
C GLY A 161 -3.24 -5.30 5.34
N PHE A 162 -3.96 -6.35 4.95
CA PHE A 162 -3.35 -7.63 4.60
C PHE A 162 -2.51 -7.54 3.32
N SER A 163 -3.09 -7.02 2.23
CA SER A 163 -2.47 -7.07 0.91
C SER A 163 -1.27 -6.15 0.77
N TYR A 164 -1.26 -5.00 1.44
CA TYR A 164 -0.18 -4.01 1.35
C TYR A 164 0.78 -4.01 2.54
N GLY A 165 0.32 -4.41 3.73
CA GLY A 165 1.10 -4.40 4.97
C GLY A 165 1.65 -5.77 5.34
N PHE A 166 0.75 -6.70 5.65
CA PHE A 166 1.13 -8.00 6.22
C PHE A 166 1.77 -8.95 5.22
N ALA A 167 1.10 -9.23 4.10
CA ALA A 167 1.52 -10.25 3.15
C ALA A 167 2.88 -9.97 2.49
N PRO A 168 3.19 -8.74 2.03
CA PRO A 168 4.52 -8.43 1.50
C PRO A 168 5.62 -8.60 2.55
N PHE A 169 5.41 -8.10 3.77
CA PHE A 169 6.38 -8.21 4.85
C PHE A 169 6.70 -9.66 5.18
N ILE A 170 5.67 -10.47 5.47
CA ILE A 170 5.87 -11.84 5.91
C ILE A 170 6.46 -12.73 4.82
N SER A 171 6.10 -12.48 3.55
CA SER A 171 6.65 -13.19 2.40
C SER A 171 8.12 -12.84 2.18
N ALA A 172 8.50 -11.57 2.30
CA ALA A 172 9.90 -11.14 2.19
C ALA A 172 10.76 -11.66 3.35
N ASN A 173 10.21 -11.74 4.56
CA ASN A 173 10.89 -12.38 5.68
C ASN A 173 11.08 -13.88 5.42
N ALA A 174 10.01 -14.60 5.03
CA ALA A 174 10.05 -16.03 4.73
C ALA A 174 10.97 -16.38 3.55
N LEU A 175 11.19 -15.44 2.62
CA LEU A 175 12.08 -15.63 1.48
C LEU A 175 13.52 -15.93 1.93
N PHE A 176 14.03 -15.24 2.94
CA PHE A 176 15.41 -15.34 3.37
C PHE A 176 15.59 -16.05 4.69
N GLY A 177 14.63 -15.98 5.63
CA GLY A 177 14.75 -16.54 6.99
C GLY A 177 13.47 -17.18 7.52
N ASP A 178 13.59 -17.81 8.66
CA ASP A 178 12.43 -18.35 9.36
C ASP A 178 11.55 -17.24 9.92
N VAL A 179 10.24 -17.48 9.89
CA VAL A 179 9.26 -16.54 10.43
C VAL A 179 9.21 -16.68 11.94
N ARG A 180 9.83 -15.74 12.64
CA ARG A 180 9.90 -15.68 14.10
C ARG A 180 8.77 -14.82 14.67
N PRO A 181 8.47 -14.94 15.98
CA PRO A 181 7.42 -14.13 16.62
C PRO A 181 7.61 -12.63 16.41
N GLU A 182 8.85 -12.12 16.44
CA GLU A 182 9.15 -10.72 16.21
C GLU A 182 8.75 -10.27 14.78
N ALA A 183 8.99 -11.11 13.78
CA ALA A 183 8.57 -10.84 12.40
C ALA A 183 7.04 -10.82 12.26
N LEU A 184 6.32 -11.71 12.99
CA LEU A 184 4.85 -11.68 13.00
C LEU A 184 4.31 -10.40 13.65
N TRP A 185 4.92 -9.95 14.75
CA TRP A 185 4.56 -8.67 15.37
C TRP A 185 4.77 -7.49 14.42
N LEU A 186 5.94 -7.42 13.78
CA LEU A 186 6.22 -6.35 12.83
C LEU A 186 5.29 -6.39 11.61
N ALA A 187 4.99 -7.58 11.06
CA ALA A 187 4.01 -7.74 9.99
C ALA A 187 2.62 -7.26 10.41
N SER A 188 2.21 -7.57 11.67
CA SER A 188 0.94 -7.11 12.22
C SER A 188 0.88 -5.60 12.40
N LEU A 189 1.98 -4.95 12.80
CA LEU A 189 2.05 -3.50 12.88
C LEU A 189 1.97 -2.84 11.49
N ASN A 190 2.58 -3.43 10.47
CA ASN A 190 2.42 -2.98 9.08
C ASN A 190 0.97 -3.14 8.58
N PHE A 191 0.29 -4.22 8.98
CA PHE A 191 -1.15 -4.40 8.70
C PHE A 191 -1.99 -3.26 9.28
N PHE A 192 -1.82 -2.93 10.57
CA PHE A 192 -2.58 -1.86 11.21
C PHE A 192 -2.21 -0.48 10.68
N MET A 193 -0.94 -0.25 10.35
CA MET A 193 -0.51 0.99 9.70
C MET A 193 -1.20 1.17 8.34
N ALA A 194 -1.24 0.13 7.51
CA ALA A 194 -1.91 0.19 6.21
C ALA A 194 -3.44 0.42 6.36
N ILE A 195 -4.07 -0.14 7.41
CA ILE A 195 -5.48 0.18 7.77
C ILE A 195 -5.63 1.67 8.09
N ALA A 196 -4.78 2.23 8.93
CA ALA A 196 -4.85 3.64 9.28
C ALA A 196 -4.70 4.55 8.05
N LEU A 197 -3.79 4.19 7.14
CA LEU A 197 -3.51 4.96 5.93
C LEU A 197 -4.63 4.89 4.90
N ILE A 198 -5.31 3.74 4.73
CA ILE A 198 -6.46 3.67 3.82
C ILE A 198 -7.65 4.45 4.38
N ILE A 199 -7.88 4.40 5.70
CA ILE A 199 -8.91 5.23 6.37
C ILE A 199 -8.66 6.72 6.10
N LEU A 200 -7.41 7.17 6.18
CA LEU A 200 -7.06 8.54 5.81
C LEU A 200 -7.27 8.83 4.33
N ASN A 201 -6.99 7.87 3.46
CA ASN A 201 -7.14 8.05 2.02
C ASN A 201 -8.60 8.26 1.59
N ASP A 202 -9.57 7.69 2.33
CA ASP A 202 -11.01 7.86 2.07
C ASP A 202 -11.47 9.33 2.19
N PHE A 203 -10.67 10.18 2.85
CA PHE A 203 -10.97 11.62 2.90
C PHE A 203 -10.99 12.28 1.53
N LYS A 204 -10.14 11.84 0.60
CA LYS A 204 -10.03 12.41 -0.75
C LYS A 204 -11.25 12.13 -1.61
N SER A 205 -11.89 10.98 -1.41
CA SER A 205 -12.99 10.49 -2.23
C SER A 205 -14.36 10.67 -1.58
N ALA A 206 -14.44 11.34 -0.42
CA ALA A 206 -15.65 11.41 0.40
C ALA A 206 -16.92 11.86 -0.34
N GLU A 207 -16.81 12.84 -1.26
CA GLU A 207 -17.95 13.30 -2.06
C GLU A 207 -18.36 12.25 -3.09
N GLY A 208 -17.40 11.73 -3.86
CA GLY A 208 -17.65 10.67 -4.84
C GLY A 208 -18.14 9.36 -4.20
N ASP A 209 -17.62 9.02 -3.03
CA ASP A 209 -18.05 7.85 -2.25
C ASP A 209 -19.51 7.96 -1.83
N LYS A 210 -19.92 9.15 -1.36
CA LYS A 210 -21.31 9.42 -0.97
C LYS A 210 -22.26 9.27 -2.16
N ASP A 211 -21.89 9.82 -3.31
CA ASP A 211 -22.69 9.75 -4.53
C ASP A 211 -22.73 8.32 -5.10
N GLY A 212 -21.63 7.58 -4.97
CA GLY A 212 -21.51 6.17 -5.35
C GLY A 212 -22.15 5.17 -4.35
N GLY A 213 -22.72 5.65 -3.24
CA GLY A 213 -23.34 4.80 -2.20
C GLY A 213 -22.34 3.95 -1.42
N LEU A 214 -21.06 4.36 -1.38
CA LEU A 214 -20.02 3.73 -0.59
C LEU A 214 -20.10 4.20 0.87
N LYS A 215 -19.81 3.29 1.80
CA LYS A 215 -19.78 3.57 3.24
C LYS A 215 -18.33 3.69 3.72
N SER A 216 -17.59 4.68 3.16
CA SER A 216 -16.29 5.04 3.70
C SER A 216 -16.45 5.67 5.09
N LEU A 217 -15.39 5.62 5.90
CA LEU A 217 -15.47 6.13 7.27
C LEU A 217 -15.80 7.63 7.29
N THR A 218 -15.25 8.39 6.34
CA THR A 218 -15.51 9.84 6.21
C THR A 218 -16.98 10.13 5.91
N VAL A 219 -17.64 9.30 5.10
CA VAL A 219 -19.08 9.42 4.82
C VAL A 219 -19.90 9.08 6.07
N MET A 220 -19.46 8.11 6.89
CA MET A 220 -20.22 7.63 8.04
C MET A 220 -20.12 8.56 9.27
N ILE A 221 -18.94 9.04 9.58
CA ILE A 221 -18.68 9.78 10.85
C ILE A 221 -18.07 11.18 10.65
N GLY A 222 -17.88 11.60 9.41
CA GLY A 222 -17.30 12.90 9.05
C GLY A 222 -15.76 12.93 9.12
N ALA A 223 -15.16 13.91 8.44
CA ALA A 223 -13.71 14.02 8.25
C ALA A 223 -12.92 14.07 9.57
N ARG A 224 -13.33 14.92 10.51
CA ARG A 224 -12.63 15.09 11.78
C ARG A 224 -12.53 13.79 12.58
N ASN A 225 -13.65 13.07 12.70
CA ASN A 225 -13.68 11.81 13.46
C ASN A 225 -12.88 10.72 12.74
N THR A 226 -12.91 10.70 11.39
CA THR A 226 -12.07 9.81 10.58
C THR A 226 -10.59 10.04 10.84
N PHE A 227 -10.14 11.30 10.88
CA PHE A 227 -8.76 11.63 11.25
C PHE A 227 -8.41 11.14 12.66
N LEU A 228 -9.27 11.39 13.65
CA LEU A 228 -9.02 10.94 15.02
C LEU A 228 -8.90 9.41 15.11
N VAL A 229 -9.77 8.67 14.42
CA VAL A 229 -9.70 7.20 14.38
C VAL A 229 -8.36 6.74 13.76
N SER A 230 -8.00 7.28 12.60
CA SER A 230 -6.74 6.93 11.95
C SER A 230 -5.53 7.29 12.79
N PHE A 231 -5.50 8.50 13.39
CA PHE A 231 -4.41 8.94 14.25
C PHE A 231 -4.26 8.04 15.48
N THR A 232 -5.37 7.67 16.11
CA THR A 232 -5.34 6.72 17.23
C THR A 232 -4.70 5.39 16.84
N ILE A 233 -5.02 4.86 15.65
CA ILE A 233 -4.40 3.61 15.17
C ILE A 233 -2.90 3.82 14.93
N ILE A 234 -2.50 4.92 14.28
CA ILE A 234 -1.09 5.25 14.02
C ILE A 234 -0.31 5.35 15.33
N ASP A 235 -0.84 6.10 16.31
CA ASP A 235 -0.17 6.31 17.59
C ASP A 235 -0.05 5.01 18.39
N LEU A 236 -1.08 4.16 18.36
CA LEU A 236 -1.02 2.82 18.94
C LEU A 236 0.02 1.94 18.26
N VAL A 237 0.13 1.98 16.93
CA VAL A 237 1.18 1.24 16.20
C VAL A 237 2.57 1.68 16.64
N PHE A 238 2.83 2.99 16.74
CA PHE A 238 4.10 3.51 17.25
C PHE A 238 4.34 3.12 18.72
N ALA A 239 3.34 3.25 19.58
CA ALA A 239 3.45 2.89 21.00
C ALA A 239 3.77 1.40 21.18
N VAL A 240 3.08 0.52 20.44
CA VAL A 240 3.35 -0.93 20.46
C VAL A 240 4.73 -1.24 19.89
N LEU A 241 5.15 -0.58 18.80
CA LEU A 241 6.49 -0.75 18.23
C LEU A 241 7.58 -0.34 19.23
N ALA A 242 7.38 0.79 19.96
CA ALA A 242 8.30 1.23 21.01
C ALA A 242 8.36 0.23 22.16
N TRP A 243 7.20 -0.27 22.62
CA TRP A 243 7.12 -1.26 23.68
C TRP A 243 7.81 -2.57 23.28
N LEU A 244 7.55 -3.09 22.09
CA LEU A 244 8.22 -4.30 21.58
C LEU A 244 9.73 -4.08 21.45
N SER A 245 10.16 -2.97 20.87
CA SER A 245 11.58 -2.61 20.74
C SER A 245 12.28 -2.59 22.11
N TYR A 246 11.63 -1.99 23.11
CA TYR A 246 12.12 -1.99 24.50
C TYR A 246 12.22 -3.38 25.10
N THR A 247 11.16 -4.20 24.98
CA THR A 247 11.14 -5.56 25.53
C THR A 247 12.13 -6.49 24.85
N TRP A 248 12.48 -6.22 23.60
CA TRP A 248 13.53 -6.95 22.86
C TRP A 248 14.95 -6.47 23.21
N GLY A 249 15.10 -5.43 24.03
CA GLY A 249 16.37 -4.90 24.50
C GLY A 249 16.98 -3.83 23.59
N PHE A 250 16.21 -3.30 22.62
CA PHE A 250 16.69 -2.31 21.63
C PHE A 250 16.49 -0.88 22.13
N MET A 251 17.27 -0.40 23.12
CA MET A 251 17.10 0.90 23.75
C MET A 251 17.19 2.08 22.76
N ILE A 252 18.20 2.05 21.86
CA ILE A 252 18.41 3.13 20.87
C ILE A 252 17.25 3.19 19.87
N PRO A 253 16.83 2.09 19.19
CA PRO A 253 15.63 2.07 18.39
C PRO A 253 14.38 2.53 19.14
N THR A 254 14.19 2.13 20.39
CA THR A 254 13.05 2.58 21.22
C THR A 254 12.99 4.09 21.34
N PHE A 255 14.13 4.75 21.58
CA PHE A 255 14.22 6.21 21.62
C PHE A 255 13.78 6.84 20.30
N PHE A 256 14.25 6.33 19.16
CA PHE A 256 13.86 6.85 17.84
C PHE A 256 12.40 6.61 17.53
N VAL A 257 11.83 5.47 17.93
CA VAL A 257 10.39 5.19 17.77
C VAL A 257 9.55 6.16 18.59
N LEU A 258 9.93 6.43 19.86
CA LEU A 258 9.23 7.41 20.70
C LEU A 258 9.35 8.84 20.14
N LEU A 259 10.51 9.21 19.60
CA LEU A 259 10.69 10.48 18.91
C LEU A 259 9.78 10.55 17.68
N GLY A 260 9.71 9.46 16.89
CA GLY A 260 8.81 9.35 15.74
C GLY A 260 7.34 9.50 16.13
N LEU A 261 6.91 8.91 17.25
CA LEU A 261 5.56 9.07 17.80
C LEU A 261 5.28 10.54 18.12
N VAL A 262 6.17 11.21 18.84
CA VAL A 262 5.99 12.63 19.19
C VAL A 262 5.91 13.50 17.94
N LEU A 263 6.78 13.28 16.95
CA LEU A 263 6.74 14.01 15.69
C LEU A 263 5.45 13.74 14.90
N SER A 264 4.99 12.48 14.88
CA SER A 264 3.69 12.11 14.29
C SER A 264 2.54 12.88 14.94
N MET A 265 2.48 12.91 16.28
CA MET A 265 1.45 13.66 17.02
C MET A 265 1.48 15.16 16.72
N VAL A 266 2.68 15.76 16.62
CA VAL A 266 2.80 17.19 16.25
C VAL A 266 2.22 17.44 14.86
N ILE A 267 2.53 16.58 13.90
CA ILE A 267 2.00 16.69 12.53
C ILE A 267 0.48 16.49 12.50
N GLN A 268 -0.05 15.54 13.30
CA GLN A 268 -1.49 15.28 13.44
C GLN A 268 -2.23 16.50 13.98
N VAL A 269 -1.70 17.13 15.05
CA VAL A 269 -2.27 18.35 15.62
C VAL A 269 -2.29 19.48 14.60
N GLN A 270 -1.20 19.67 13.83
CA GLN A 270 -1.16 20.68 12.78
C GLN A 270 -2.24 20.45 11.71
N LEU A 271 -2.45 19.20 11.28
CA LEU A 271 -3.49 18.87 10.30
C LEU A 271 -4.90 19.13 10.86
N LEU A 272 -5.13 18.86 12.16
CA LEU A 272 -6.43 19.13 12.80
C LEU A 272 -6.73 20.61 12.98
N LEU A 273 -5.69 21.43 13.20
CA LEU A 273 -5.81 22.88 13.37
C LEU A 273 -5.90 23.63 12.04
N ASP A 274 -5.16 23.17 11.03
CA ASP A 274 -5.14 23.77 9.70
C ASP A 274 -5.14 22.67 8.61
N PRO A 275 -6.30 22.10 8.30
CA PRO A 275 -6.41 21.05 7.27
C PRO A 275 -6.02 21.53 5.86
N LYS A 276 -6.06 22.85 5.61
CA LYS A 276 -5.80 23.47 4.30
C LYS A 276 -4.35 23.94 4.12
N GLY A 277 -3.69 24.37 5.20
CA GLY A 277 -2.36 25.00 5.15
C GLY A 277 -1.20 24.02 4.99
N GLY A 278 -1.31 22.84 5.58
CA GLY A 278 -0.26 21.81 5.54
C GLY A 278 1.02 22.21 6.28
N ILE A 279 2.01 21.32 6.25
CA ILE A 279 3.30 21.52 6.91
C ILE A 279 4.19 22.43 6.07
N SER A 280 4.47 23.64 6.51
CA SER A 280 5.12 24.69 5.72
C SER A 280 6.52 24.30 5.16
N PHE A 281 7.32 23.53 5.87
CA PHE A 281 8.65 23.11 5.39
C PHE A 281 8.59 22.04 4.27
N MET A 282 7.49 21.30 4.16
CA MET A 282 7.29 20.33 3.07
C MET A 282 6.71 20.98 1.82
N ASN A 283 6.29 22.24 1.90
CA ASN A 283 5.68 22.98 0.78
C ASN A 283 6.60 23.10 -0.43
N SER A 284 7.92 23.27 -0.21
CA SER A 284 8.91 23.35 -1.27
C SER A 284 9.22 21.99 -1.91
N ALA A 285 9.45 20.96 -1.08
CA ALA A 285 9.84 19.63 -1.56
C ALA A 285 8.75 18.94 -2.40
N VAL A 286 7.46 19.13 -2.04
CA VAL A 286 6.33 18.55 -2.81
C VAL A 286 6.04 19.34 -4.08
N LYS A 287 6.28 20.67 -4.09
CA LYS A 287 6.10 21.50 -5.29
C LYS A 287 7.06 21.11 -6.43
N ASP A 288 8.28 20.74 -6.11
CA ASP A 288 9.36 20.56 -7.08
C ASP A 288 9.55 19.11 -7.57
N GLY A 289 9.14 18.11 -6.78
CA GLY A 289 9.44 16.70 -7.07
C GLY A 289 8.24 15.79 -7.36
N PHE A 290 7.15 15.93 -6.63
CA PHE A 290 5.99 15.05 -6.72
C PHE A 290 4.78 15.63 -7.46
N GLY A 291 4.69 16.94 -7.62
CA GLY A 291 3.59 17.62 -8.28
C GLY A 291 3.39 17.26 -9.76
N ASN A 292 4.45 16.78 -10.43
CA ASN A 292 4.39 16.33 -11.83
C ASN A 292 4.03 14.84 -11.98
N VAL A 293 4.15 14.05 -10.90
CA VAL A 293 3.91 12.60 -10.91
C VAL A 293 2.45 12.27 -10.57
N LEU A 294 1.78 13.11 -9.80
CA LEU A 294 0.45 12.84 -9.23
C LEU A 294 -0.74 13.46 -10.00
N GLY A 295 -0.50 14.04 -11.18
CA GLY A 295 -1.57 14.59 -12.02
C GLY A 295 -2.14 15.92 -11.50
N LYS A 296 -2.62 16.74 -12.44
CA LYS A 296 -3.17 18.08 -12.20
C LYS A 296 -4.66 18.02 -11.79
N SER A 297 -5.00 17.44 -10.65
CA SER A 297 -6.36 17.61 -10.11
C SER A 297 -6.33 18.50 -8.88
N ASP A 298 -7.20 19.48 -8.86
CA ASP A 298 -7.48 20.54 -7.86
C ASP A 298 -6.62 20.57 -6.58
N VAL A 299 -5.55 21.38 -6.75
CA VAL A 299 -4.24 21.24 -6.10
C VAL A 299 -4.21 21.70 -4.64
N HIS A 300 -5.18 22.48 -4.13
CA HIS A 300 -4.99 23.17 -2.85
C HIS A 300 -5.47 22.41 -1.60
N GLU A 301 -6.55 21.66 -1.66
CA GLU A 301 -7.05 20.90 -0.50
C GLU A 301 -6.36 19.54 -0.33
N HIS A 302 -5.95 18.91 -1.43
CA HIS A 302 -5.24 17.64 -1.44
C HIS A 302 -3.78 17.73 -0.93
N ASN A 303 -3.15 18.89 -1.04
CA ASN A 303 -1.72 19.03 -0.75
C ASN A 303 -1.37 18.90 0.75
N ALA A 304 -2.18 19.43 1.64
CA ALA A 304 -1.96 19.34 3.08
C ALA A 304 -2.06 17.89 3.57
N PHE A 305 -3.09 17.21 3.13
CA PHE A 305 -3.35 15.81 3.43
C PHE A 305 -2.25 14.89 2.87
N LEU A 306 -1.87 15.06 1.61
CA LEU A 306 -0.82 14.27 0.98
C LEU A 306 0.52 14.41 1.72
N ARG A 307 0.89 15.62 2.12
CA ARG A 307 2.11 15.90 2.90
C ARG A 307 2.08 15.21 4.25
N TYR A 308 0.94 15.28 4.93
CA TYR A 308 0.74 14.57 6.19
C TYR A 308 0.92 13.06 5.99
N GLN A 309 0.29 12.48 4.98
CA GLN A 309 0.38 11.06 4.68
C GLN A 309 1.83 10.65 4.36
N ILE A 310 2.55 11.43 3.55
CA ILE A 310 3.97 11.19 3.25
C ILE A 310 4.82 11.28 4.51
N ALA A 311 4.62 12.29 5.35
CA ALA A 311 5.42 12.47 6.57
C ALA A 311 5.22 11.33 7.57
N ASN A 312 3.98 10.93 7.83
CA ASN A 312 3.71 9.79 8.72
C ASN A 312 4.23 8.48 8.16
N ASN A 313 4.05 8.24 6.87
CA ASN A 313 4.61 7.06 6.21
C ASN A 313 6.13 7.03 6.33
N ALA A 314 6.81 8.16 6.11
CA ALA A 314 8.25 8.23 6.23
C ALA A 314 8.73 8.00 7.66
N LEU A 315 8.08 8.61 8.66
CA LEU A 315 8.39 8.39 10.07
C LEU A 315 8.21 6.93 10.46
N PHE A 316 7.09 6.31 10.11
CA PHE A 316 6.86 4.90 10.40
C PHE A 316 7.85 4.00 9.66
N LEU A 317 8.07 4.25 8.37
CA LEU A 317 8.99 3.48 7.54
C LEU A 317 10.40 3.44 8.15
N VAL A 318 10.96 4.61 8.47
CA VAL A 318 12.31 4.68 9.04
C VAL A 318 12.39 3.92 10.36
N ASN A 319 11.42 4.13 11.26
CA ASN A 319 11.40 3.44 12.55
C ASN A 319 11.19 1.93 12.42
N ASN A 320 10.29 1.51 11.51
CA ASN A 320 10.03 0.10 11.24
C ASN A 320 11.28 -0.60 10.65
N LEU A 321 11.99 0.05 9.72
CA LEU A 321 13.25 -0.47 9.16
C LEU A 321 14.35 -0.59 10.21
N ILE A 322 14.49 0.41 11.10
CA ILE A 322 15.48 0.36 12.19
C ILE A 322 15.20 -0.83 13.11
N VAL A 323 13.96 -0.99 13.58
CA VAL A 323 13.60 -2.09 14.47
C VAL A 323 13.71 -3.44 13.76
N ALA A 324 13.25 -3.53 12.50
CA ALA A 324 13.38 -4.75 11.69
C ALA A 324 14.85 -5.15 11.48
N GLY A 325 15.72 -4.19 11.20
CA GLY A 325 17.16 -4.41 11.09
C GLY A 325 17.79 -4.92 12.39
N MET A 326 17.39 -4.39 13.54
CA MET A 326 17.86 -4.86 14.84
C MET A 326 17.35 -6.26 15.17
N VAL A 327 16.12 -6.59 14.79
CA VAL A 327 15.58 -7.97 14.91
C VAL A 327 16.43 -8.91 14.06
N GLY A 328 16.68 -8.57 12.79
CA GLY A 328 17.54 -9.37 11.93
C GLY A 328 18.95 -9.53 12.49
N PHE A 329 19.56 -8.46 12.96
CA PHE A 329 20.91 -8.48 13.54
C PHE A 329 21.02 -9.36 14.81
N LYS A 330 19.97 -9.42 15.63
CA LYS A 330 19.91 -10.28 16.81
C LYS A 330 20.10 -11.77 16.48
N TYR A 331 19.82 -12.15 15.25
CA TYR A 331 19.78 -13.55 14.80
C TYR A 331 20.86 -13.89 13.75
N LEU A 332 21.72 -12.93 13.42
CA LEU A 332 22.99 -13.19 12.71
C LEU A 332 24.02 -13.83 13.63
#